data_e10a0781f1c921f4140e4189cf4295b3
#
_entry.id   e10a0781f1c921f4140e4189cf4295b3
#
_cell.length_a   1.000
_cell.length_b   1.000
_cell.length_c   1.000
_cell.angle_alpha   90.00
_cell.angle_beta   90.00
_cell.angle_gamma   90.00
#
_symmetry.space_group_name_H-M   'P 1'
#
loop_
_entity.id
_entity.type
_entity.pdbx_description
1 polymer ?
#
loop_
_entity_poly.entity_id
_entity_poly.type
_entity_poly.pdbx_seq_one_letter_code
_entity_poly.pdbx_strand_id
1 'polypeptide(L)'
;MNTAKTLELLQSEAAYARMCELYGADKAEENIHRYEDLVQKFQENFGEKDILMFSSPGRTEISGNHTDHNHGKVLAGSINLDCVGIAAKNESSKVNIISETFQQKFTIDLNDLPPSAKKAGTVDLVKGLLKGFQESGYEVGGFDAYITSNVISSAGVSSSASFEMLLCSMLNRFFNDGRMDTVAYAHIGKYAENVYWDKASGLLDQMACAVGGLITIDFLEPAAPKVEQIDFDFASQNHSLIIVQTGKGHADLSADYSSVPNEMKKVARFFGKEVCAEVTEQQVIDNIQEIRAFAGDRSVMRALHFFEENKRVEAEVAALKEGRFADFLANITASGNSSWKWLQNCYTTASVQEQGISIALALTELFIAEKQRGACRIHGGGFAGVIMAMLPNDIVDEYIDYIEHAMGAGSAYRMSIRPYGAVCVNDII
;
A
#
# COMPACT_ATOMS: atom_id res chain seq x y z
N MET A 1 17.17 9.32 -22.75
CA MET A 1 16.65 10.41 -23.63
C MET A 1 17.07 11.71 -23.01
N ASN A 2 17.55 12.73 -23.77
CA ASN A 2 17.93 14.01 -23.17
C ASN A 2 16.69 14.82 -22.73
N THR A 3 16.91 15.86 -21.91
CA THR A 3 15.86 16.70 -21.34
C THR A 3 14.87 17.23 -22.39
N ALA A 4 15.38 17.79 -23.50
CA ALA A 4 14.52 18.39 -24.54
C ALA A 4 13.58 17.35 -25.19
N LYS A 5 14.09 16.17 -25.52
CA LYS A 5 13.28 15.07 -26.08
C LYS A 5 12.29 14.49 -25.08
N THR A 6 12.61 14.51 -23.79
CA THR A 6 11.69 14.05 -22.73
C THR A 6 10.53 15.02 -22.60
N LEU A 7 10.79 16.34 -22.64
CA LEU A 7 9.73 17.36 -22.61
C LEU A 7 8.84 17.28 -23.89
N GLU A 8 9.44 17.04 -25.07
CA GLU A 8 8.69 16.81 -26.32
C GLU A 8 7.78 15.55 -26.21
N LEU A 9 8.31 14.46 -25.62
CA LEU A 9 7.52 13.25 -25.40
C LEU A 9 6.32 13.49 -24.50
N LEU A 10 6.47 14.27 -23.40
CA LEU A 10 5.39 14.59 -22.47
C LEU A 10 4.24 15.39 -23.12
N GLN A 11 4.52 16.12 -24.20
CA GLN A 11 3.52 16.88 -24.96
C GLN A 11 2.81 16.03 -26.04
N SER A 12 3.13 14.73 -26.17
CA SER A 12 2.51 13.86 -27.17
C SER A 12 1.11 13.37 -26.74
N GLU A 13 0.28 13.03 -27.74
CA GLU A 13 -1.02 12.40 -27.49
C GLU A 13 -0.87 11.04 -26.75
N ALA A 14 0.21 10.31 -27.03
CA ALA A 14 0.50 9.03 -26.36
C ALA A 14 0.76 9.25 -24.86
N ALA A 15 1.54 10.28 -24.50
CA ALA A 15 1.79 10.64 -23.10
C ALA A 15 0.47 11.05 -22.40
N TYR A 16 -0.35 11.90 -23.03
CA TYR A 16 -1.64 12.29 -22.47
C TYR A 16 -2.54 11.07 -22.21
N ALA A 17 -2.67 10.17 -23.18
CA ALA A 17 -3.46 8.94 -23.02
C ALA A 17 -2.95 8.09 -21.84
N ARG A 18 -1.63 7.96 -21.71
CA ARG A 18 -1.02 7.22 -20.60
C ARG A 18 -1.22 7.90 -19.25
N MET A 19 -1.14 9.23 -19.18
CA MET A 19 -1.43 9.98 -17.97
C MET A 19 -2.92 9.83 -17.54
N CYS A 20 -3.84 9.74 -18.52
CA CYS A 20 -5.24 9.41 -18.21
C CYS A 20 -5.38 8.03 -17.56
N GLU A 21 -4.63 7.02 -18.01
CA GLU A 21 -4.65 5.69 -17.39
C GLU A 21 -4.02 5.66 -16.00
N LEU A 22 -2.96 6.44 -15.77
CA LEU A 22 -2.26 6.50 -14.48
C LEU A 22 -3.03 7.31 -13.42
N TYR A 23 -3.65 8.41 -13.81
CA TYR A 23 -4.15 9.42 -12.85
C TYR A 23 -5.63 9.78 -13.01
N GLY A 24 -6.26 9.33 -14.09
CA GLY A 24 -7.59 9.79 -14.51
C GLY A 24 -7.52 10.97 -15.46
N ALA A 25 -8.53 11.13 -16.33
CA ALA A 25 -8.55 12.18 -17.35
C ALA A 25 -8.59 13.60 -16.75
N ASP A 26 -9.21 13.75 -15.58
CA ASP A 26 -9.30 15.02 -14.84
C ASP A 26 -7.98 15.46 -14.21
N LYS A 27 -7.00 14.56 -14.09
CA LYS A 27 -5.68 14.80 -13.50
C LYS A 27 -4.51 14.65 -14.47
N ALA A 28 -4.77 14.29 -15.73
CA ALA A 28 -3.73 14.02 -16.71
C ALA A 28 -2.84 15.24 -16.99
N GLU A 29 -3.42 16.41 -17.25
CA GLU A 29 -2.67 17.65 -17.52
C GLU A 29 -1.84 18.10 -16.31
N GLU A 30 -2.43 18.07 -15.11
CA GLU A 30 -1.74 18.41 -13.87
C GLU A 30 -0.48 17.54 -13.68
N ASN A 31 -0.60 16.23 -13.97
CA ASN A 31 0.55 15.33 -13.84
C ASN A 31 1.57 15.50 -14.99
N ILE A 32 1.17 15.81 -16.22
CA ILE A 32 2.13 16.20 -17.27
C ILE A 32 2.99 17.37 -16.79
N HIS A 33 2.39 18.43 -16.27
CA HIS A 33 3.13 19.58 -15.74
C HIS A 33 4.02 19.20 -14.55
N ARG A 34 3.57 18.28 -13.69
CA ARG A 34 4.40 17.73 -12.59
C ARG A 34 5.65 17.04 -13.12
N TYR A 35 5.56 16.23 -14.19
CA TYR A 35 6.72 15.61 -14.80
C TYR A 35 7.63 16.62 -15.48
N GLU A 36 7.10 17.63 -16.18
CA GLU A 36 7.88 18.70 -16.79
C GLU A 36 8.70 19.48 -15.76
N ASP A 37 8.07 19.87 -14.65
CA ASP A 37 8.73 20.55 -13.53
C ASP A 37 9.86 19.68 -12.93
N LEU A 38 9.62 18.38 -12.75
CA LEU A 38 10.63 17.47 -12.24
C LEU A 38 11.81 17.29 -13.20
N VAL A 39 11.57 17.25 -14.52
CA VAL A 39 12.62 17.19 -15.54
C VAL A 39 13.51 18.44 -15.48
N GLN A 40 12.92 19.62 -15.32
CA GLN A 40 13.66 20.88 -15.17
C GLN A 40 14.49 20.89 -13.87
N LYS A 41 13.88 20.51 -12.74
CA LYS A 41 14.56 20.44 -11.44
C LYS A 41 15.70 19.40 -11.44
N PHE A 42 15.53 18.26 -12.12
CA PHE A 42 16.60 17.31 -12.31
C PHE A 42 17.78 17.94 -13.05
N GLN A 43 17.52 18.63 -14.17
CA GLN A 43 18.56 19.29 -14.96
C GLN A 43 19.29 20.38 -14.19
N GLU A 44 18.56 21.18 -13.39
CA GLU A 44 19.14 22.21 -12.53
C GLU A 44 20.11 21.66 -11.49
N ASN A 45 19.82 20.48 -10.94
CA ASN A 45 20.60 19.89 -9.84
C ASN A 45 21.71 18.94 -10.30
N PHE A 46 21.53 18.25 -11.43
CA PHE A 46 22.46 17.22 -11.92
C PHE A 46 23.02 17.47 -13.32
N GLY A 47 22.62 18.57 -13.96
CA GLY A 47 23.02 18.91 -15.34
C GLY A 47 22.31 18.10 -16.41
N GLU A 48 22.70 18.34 -17.67
CA GLU A 48 22.12 17.64 -18.83
C GLU A 48 22.61 16.17 -18.85
N LYS A 49 21.67 15.23 -18.89
CA LYS A 49 21.91 13.79 -18.93
C LYS A 49 20.83 13.07 -19.75
N ASP A 50 21.11 11.83 -20.10
CA ASP A 50 20.07 10.91 -20.60
C ASP A 50 19.22 10.44 -19.43
N ILE A 51 18.01 10.94 -19.36
CA ILE A 51 17.07 10.73 -18.25
C ILE A 51 15.97 9.74 -18.59
N LEU A 52 15.42 9.10 -17.58
CA LEU A 52 14.20 8.32 -17.59
C LEU A 52 13.24 8.78 -16.49
N MET A 53 11.95 8.64 -16.76
CA MET A 53 10.85 8.94 -15.85
C MET A 53 10.36 7.65 -15.19
N PHE A 54 10.10 7.71 -13.89
CA PHE A 54 9.63 6.57 -13.11
C PHE A 54 8.45 6.96 -12.24
N SER A 55 7.54 6.02 -12.03
CA SER A 55 6.38 6.19 -11.14
C SER A 55 6.14 4.91 -10.36
N SER A 56 5.83 5.04 -9.07
CA SER A 56 5.40 3.94 -8.21
C SER A 56 4.21 4.38 -7.36
N PRO A 57 3.08 3.67 -7.42
CA PRO A 57 1.87 4.02 -6.68
C PRO A 57 2.01 3.78 -5.18
N GLY A 58 1.17 4.47 -4.41
CA GLY A 58 0.73 3.95 -3.13
C GLY A 58 -0.25 2.80 -3.30
N ARG A 59 -0.73 2.23 -2.19
CA ARG A 59 -1.68 1.12 -2.21
C ARG A 59 -2.86 1.36 -1.28
N THR A 60 -3.97 0.70 -1.58
CA THR A 60 -5.11 0.53 -0.67
C THR A 60 -5.27 -0.95 -0.32
N GLU A 61 -5.51 -1.26 0.96
CA GLU A 61 -5.96 -2.57 1.41
C GLU A 61 -7.49 -2.62 1.32
N ILE A 62 -8.01 -3.40 0.39
CA ILE A 62 -9.45 -3.50 0.17
C ILE A 62 -10.08 -4.46 1.16
N SER A 63 -9.47 -5.63 1.37
CA SER A 63 -9.95 -6.67 2.30
C SER A 63 -8.82 -7.60 2.72
N GLY A 64 -9.08 -8.46 3.72
CA GLY A 64 -8.06 -9.36 4.27
C GLY A 64 -7.35 -8.78 5.49
N ASN A 65 -8.05 -7.97 6.27
CA ASN A 65 -7.48 -7.21 7.38
C ASN A 65 -6.75 -8.11 8.38
N HIS A 66 -5.43 -7.91 8.52
CA HIS A 66 -4.53 -8.66 9.41
C HIS A 66 -4.41 -10.18 9.17
N THR A 67 -4.80 -10.67 7.99
CA THR A 67 -4.66 -12.11 7.69
C THR A 67 -3.25 -12.49 7.24
N ASP A 68 -2.51 -11.57 6.63
CA ASP A 68 -1.17 -11.78 6.04
C ASP A 68 -0.14 -12.29 7.06
N HIS A 69 -0.15 -11.79 8.29
CA HIS A 69 0.75 -12.21 9.37
C HIS A 69 0.51 -13.65 9.87
N ASN A 70 -0.62 -14.25 9.50
CA ASN A 70 -0.99 -15.64 9.76
C ASN A 70 -1.14 -16.46 8.48
N HIS A 71 -0.48 -16.02 7.40
CA HIS A 71 -0.44 -16.67 6.09
C HIS A 71 -1.81 -16.77 5.39
N GLY A 72 -2.64 -15.76 5.57
CA GLY A 72 -3.97 -15.65 4.96
C GLY A 72 -3.95 -14.96 3.60
N LYS A 73 -5.14 -14.52 3.19
CA LYS A 73 -5.41 -13.90 1.89
C LYS A 73 -5.76 -12.44 2.06
N VAL A 74 -5.36 -11.63 1.08
CA VAL A 74 -5.67 -10.21 1.02
C VAL A 74 -6.12 -9.79 -0.37
N LEU A 75 -6.92 -8.74 -0.45
CA LEU A 75 -7.27 -8.03 -1.68
C LEU A 75 -6.79 -6.60 -1.54
N ALA A 76 -5.95 -6.15 -2.48
CA ALA A 76 -5.35 -4.82 -2.47
C ALA A 76 -5.33 -4.20 -3.86
N GLY A 77 -5.15 -2.88 -3.93
CA GLY A 77 -5.06 -2.18 -5.20
C GLY A 77 -4.03 -1.07 -5.17
N SER A 78 -3.40 -0.82 -6.32
CA SER A 78 -2.57 0.35 -6.55
C SER A 78 -3.44 1.57 -6.74
N ILE A 79 -3.10 2.69 -6.11
CA ILE A 79 -3.88 3.93 -6.19
C ILE A 79 -3.23 4.96 -7.13
N ASN A 80 -4.00 5.95 -7.54
CA ASN A 80 -3.56 7.03 -8.43
C ASN A 80 -2.66 8.09 -7.75
N LEU A 81 -2.36 7.95 -6.45
CA LEU A 81 -1.33 8.72 -5.76
C LEU A 81 -0.01 7.97 -5.82
N ASP A 82 1.08 8.66 -6.18
CA ASP A 82 2.36 8.01 -6.42
C ASP A 82 3.58 8.79 -5.97
N CYS A 83 4.70 8.09 -5.94
CA CYS A 83 6.05 8.62 -5.90
C CYS A 83 6.59 8.64 -7.33
N VAL A 84 7.05 9.79 -7.79
CA VAL A 84 7.60 10.01 -9.15
C VAL A 84 9.05 10.43 -9.06
N GLY A 85 9.88 9.91 -9.97
CA GLY A 85 11.29 10.27 -10.04
C GLY A 85 11.78 10.44 -11.48
N ILE A 86 12.63 11.43 -11.67
CA ILE A 86 13.47 11.57 -12.86
C ILE A 86 14.86 11.10 -12.48
N ALA A 87 15.40 10.16 -13.23
CA ALA A 87 16.68 9.56 -12.91
C ALA A 87 17.57 9.35 -14.15
N ALA A 88 18.88 9.34 -13.93
CA ALA A 88 19.90 9.04 -14.93
C ALA A 88 21.02 8.19 -14.32
N LYS A 89 21.59 7.25 -15.08
CA LYS A 89 22.85 6.61 -14.70
C LYS A 89 23.95 7.66 -14.52
N ASN A 90 24.86 7.41 -13.59
CA ASN A 90 26.11 8.11 -13.53
C ASN A 90 27.28 7.11 -13.57
N GLU A 91 28.48 7.59 -13.88
CA GLU A 91 29.66 6.72 -14.03
C GLU A 91 30.41 6.47 -12.70
N SER A 92 29.74 6.76 -11.58
CA SER A 92 30.36 6.63 -10.25
C SER A 92 29.78 5.43 -9.48
N SER A 93 30.39 5.08 -8.36
CA SER A 93 29.85 4.14 -7.37
C SER A 93 28.89 4.81 -6.39
N LYS A 94 28.23 5.90 -6.78
CA LYS A 94 27.38 6.69 -5.86
C LYS A 94 25.97 6.79 -6.36
N VAL A 95 25.03 6.64 -5.43
CA VAL A 95 23.61 6.94 -5.63
C VAL A 95 23.30 8.29 -4.99
N ASN A 96 22.93 9.27 -5.80
CA ASN A 96 22.58 10.62 -5.34
C ASN A 96 21.07 10.81 -5.45
N ILE A 97 20.42 11.10 -4.34
CA ILE A 97 18.97 11.30 -4.30
C ILE A 97 18.65 12.67 -3.72
N ILE A 98 17.77 13.39 -4.41
CA ILE A 98 17.11 14.59 -3.91
C ILE A 98 15.62 14.26 -3.83
N SER A 99 15.06 14.28 -2.61
CA SER A 99 13.62 14.13 -2.36
C SER A 99 13.03 15.48 -1.99
N GLU A 100 12.22 16.03 -2.90
CA GLU A 100 11.58 17.33 -2.71
C GLU A 100 10.54 17.29 -1.57
N THR A 101 9.66 16.30 -1.58
CA THR A 101 8.59 16.16 -0.59
C THR A 101 9.12 16.10 0.84
N PHE A 102 10.23 15.40 1.05
CA PHE A 102 10.83 15.26 2.38
C PHE A 102 11.99 16.24 2.63
N GLN A 103 12.29 17.14 1.67
CA GLN A 103 13.39 18.10 1.74
C GLN A 103 14.72 17.43 2.12
N GLN A 104 15.00 16.27 1.56
CA GLN A 104 16.19 15.49 1.82
C GLN A 104 17.11 15.44 0.59
N LYS A 105 18.40 15.60 0.82
CA LYS A 105 19.47 15.39 -0.16
C LYS A 105 20.54 14.53 0.46
N PHE A 106 20.83 13.38 -0.15
CA PHE A 106 21.86 12.47 0.36
C PHE A 106 22.54 11.69 -0.76
N THR A 107 23.73 11.20 -0.44
CA THR A 107 24.57 10.37 -1.31
C THR A 107 24.90 9.08 -0.58
N ILE A 108 24.78 7.95 -1.27
CA ILE A 108 25.14 6.63 -0.77
C ILE A 108 26.28 6.08 -1.63
N ASP A 109 27.37 5.64 -1.00
CA ASP A 109 28.44 4.94 -1.68
C ASP A 109 28.13 3.43 -1.72
N LEU A 110 28.10 2.84 -2.91
CA LEU A 110 27.84 1.41 -3.10
C LEU A 110 28.88 0.49 -2.46
N ASN A 111 30.05 1.04 -2.10
CA ASN A 111 31.11 0.33 -1.37
C ASN A 111 30.92 0.37 0.15
N ASP A 112 29.94 1.16 0.67
CA ASP A 112 29.66 1.34 2.10
C ASP A 112 28.15 1.20 2.40
N LEU A 113 27.66 -0.03 2.38
CA LEU A 113 26.26 -0.39 2.55
C LEU A 113 25.89 -1.01 3.93
N PRO A 114 26.77 -1.15 4.94
CA PRO A 114 26.33 -1.70 6.22
C PRO A 114 25.26 -0.80 6.86
N PRO A 115 24.32 -1.38 7.65
CA PRO A 115 23.34 -0.61 8.37
C PRO A 115 24.00 0.32 9.38
N SER A 116 23.41 1.49 9.60
CA SER A 116 23.86 2.44 10.61
C SER A 116 23.71 1.85 12.02
N ALA A 117 24.54 2.29 12.97
CA ALA A 117 24.48 1.84 14.37
C ALA A 117 23.10 2.15 15.01
N LYS A 118 22.47 3.26 14.60
CA LYS A 118 21.07 3.59 14.90
C LYS A 118 20.28 3.45 13.61
N LYS A 119 19.68 2.29 13.44
CA LYS A 119 18.83 1.97 12.28
C LYS A 119 17.63 2.91 12.28
N ALA A 120 17.60 3.87 11.42
CA ALA A 120 16.43 4.73 11.19
C ALA A 120 16.64 5.66 9.99
N GLY A 121 15.59 5.89 9.23
CA GLY A 121 15.56 6.91 8.22
C GLY A 121 15.78 6.40 6.79
N THR A 122 15.54 7.32 5.85
CA THR A 122 15.51 7.05 4.42
C THR A 122 16.85 6.53 3.87
N VAL A 123 17.97 7.00 4.43
CA VAL A 123 19.32 6.57 3.99
C VAL A 123 19.55 5.09 4.26
N ASP A 124 19.18 4.60 5.46
CA ASP A 124 19.33 3.18 5.80
C ASP A 124 18.37 2.32 4.97
N LEU A 125 17.15 2.78 4.74
CA LEU A 125 16.21 2.10 3.87
C LEU A 125 16.78 1.91 2.45
N VAL A 126 17.36 2.96 1.86
CA VAL A 126 17.98 2.87 0.52
C VAL A 126 19.22 1.99 0.52
N LYS A 127 20.09 2.05 1.56
CA LYS A 127 21.19 1.11 1.73
C LYS A 127 20.70 -0.34 1.78
N GLY A 128 19.60 -0.58 2.48
CA GLY A 128 18.94 -1.89 2.56
C GLY A 128 18.45 -2.40 1.21
N LEU A 129 17.84 -1.54 0.40
CA LEU A 129 17.42 -1.90 -0.97
C LEU A 129 18.63 -2.27 -1.83
N LEU A 130 19.67 -1.43 -1.87
CA LEU A 130 20.88 -1.68 -2.64
C LEU A 130 21.57 -2.99 -2.22
N LYS A 131 21.65 -3.24 -0.91
CA LYS A 131 22.21 -4.48 -0.38
C LYS A 131 21.33 -5.70 -0.71
N GLY A 132 20.01 -5.56 -0.61
CA GLY A 132 19.06 -6.60 -0.98
C GLY A 132 19.15 -7.00 -2.46
N PHE A 133 19.36 -6.04 -3.37
CA PHE A 133 19.67 -6.32 -4.77
C PHE A 133 20.92 -7.18 -4.92
N GLN A 134 22.04 -6.77 -4.30
CA GLN A 134 23.30 -7.52 -4.36
C GLN A 134 23.17 -8.94 -3.81
N GLU A 135 22.50 -9.11 -2.65
CA GLU A 135 22.32 -10.42 -2.01
C GLU A 135 21.38 -11.33 -2.82
N SER A 136 20.46 -10.74 -3.57
CA SER A 136 19.58 -11.46 -4.50
C SER A 136 20.23 -11.75 -5.87
N GLY A 137 21.49 -11.36 -6.06
CA GLY A 137 22.26 -11.62 -7.29
C GLY A 137 21.94 -10.66 -8.44
N TYR A 138 21.34 -9.50 -8.15
CA TYR A 138 21.07 -8.45 -9.13
C TYR A 138 22.17 -7.38 -9.13
N GLU A 139 22.35 -6.76 -10.30
CA GLU A 139 23.33 -5.70 -10.47
C GLU A 139 22.85 -4.37 -9.86
N VAL A 140 23.79 -3.63 -9.29
CA VAL A 140 23.59 -2.26 -8.80
C VAL A 140 24.65 -1.35 -9.35
N GLY A 141 24.33 -0.08 -9.57
CA GLY A 141 25.27 0.91 -10.08
C GLY A 141 24.87 2.33 -9.63
N GLY A 142 25.74 3.29 -9.92
CA GLY A 142 25.50 4.68 -9.58
C GLY A 142 24.44 5.33 -10.45
N PHE A 143 23.56 6.12 -9.83
CA PHE A 143 22.58 6.94 -10.52
C PHE A 143 22.28 8.21 -9.72
N ASP A 144 21.71 9.20 -10.42
CA ASP A 144 21.19 10.43 -9.84
C ASP A 144 19.67 10.42 -9.99
N ALA A 145 18.95 10.81 -8.95
CA ALA A 145 17.49 10.87 -8.97
C ALA A 145 16.96 12.13 -8.27
N TYR A 146 15.99 12.78 -8.91
CA TYR A 146 15.15 13.82 -8.31
C TYR A 146 13.73 13.27 -8.15
N ILE A 147 13.19 13.27 -6.93
CA ILE A 147 12.00 12.51 -6.56
C ILE A 147 11.01 13.43 -5.85
N THR A 148 9.72 13.31 -6.19
CA THR A 148 8.60 13.88 -5.44
C THR A 148 7.53 12.84 -5.17
N SER A 149 6.68 13.06 -4.17
CA SER A 149 5.60 12.13 -3.82
C SER A 149 4.35 12.90 -3.41
N ASN A 150 3.20 12.46 -3.92
CA ASN A 150 1.89 12.85 -3.45
C ASN A 150 1.19 11.74 -2.65
N VAL A 151 1.88 10.61 -2.42
CA VAL A 151 1.41 9.56 -1.51
C VAL A 151 1.38 10.12 -0.10
N ILE A 152 0.19 10.19 0.47
CA ILE A 152 -0.06 10.84 1.75
C ILE A 152 0.62 10.07 2.87
N SER A 153 1.58 10.73 3.53
CA SER A 153 2.26 10.16 4.69
C SER A 153 1.27 9.99 5.85
N SER A 154 1.36 8.88 6.56
CA SER A 154 0.50 8.55 7.71
C SER A 154 -0.99 8.33 7.39
N ALA A 155 -1.39 8.28 6.12
CA ALA A 155 -2.76 7.95 5.69
C ALA A 155 -2.96 6.44 5.42
N GLY A 156 -2.06 5.58 5.86
CA GLY A 156 -2.18 4.14 5.65
C GLY A 156 -2.10 3.68 4.18
N VAL A 157 -1.61 4.52 3.27
CA VAL A 157 -1.52 4.23 1.81
C VAL A 157 -0.09 3.93 1.34
N SER A 158 0.81 3.59 2.26
CA SER A 158 2.16 3.04 2.03
C SER A 158 3.13 3.93 1.26
N SER A 159 3.38 5.14 1.75
CA SER A 159 4.37 6.04 1.15
C SER A 159 5.80 5.45 1.16
N SER A 160 6.20 4.66 2.18
CA SER A 160 7.51 4.00 2.19
C SER A 160 7.63 2.95 1.08
N ALA A 161 6.66 2.04 0.95
CA ALA A 161 6.69 1.02 -0.08
C ALA A 161 6.63 1.62 -1.49
N SER A 162 5.86 2.68 -1.71
CA SER A 162 5.86 3.43 -2.97
C SER A 162 7.27 3.94 -3.33
N PHE A 163 7.97 4.55 -2.38
CA PHE A 163 9.35 5.01 -2.58
C PHE A 163 10.32 3.86 -2.81
N GLU A 164 10.21 2.77 -2.05
CA GLU A 164 11.05 1.56 -2.23
C GLU A 164 10.88 0.97 -3.63
N MET A 165 9.64 0.78 -4.07
CA MET A 165 9.34 0.18 -5.38
C MET A 165 9.73 1.12 -6.54
N LEU A 166 9.68 2.44 -6.34
CA LEU A 166 10.24 3.41 -7.29
C LEU A 166 11.74 3.16 -7.51
N LEU A 167 12.51 3.04 -6.42
CA LEU A 167 13.95 2.77 -6.52
C LEU A 167 14.24 1.39 -7.10
N CYS A 168 13.45 0.38 -6.75
CA CYS A 168 13.56 -0.96 -7.36
C CYS A 168 13.35 -0.89 -8.88
N SER A 169 12.37 -0.14 -9.36
CA SER A 169 12.12 0.02 -10.80
C SER A 169 13.26 0.75 -11.51
N MET A 170 13.89 1.76 -10.86
CA MET A 170 15.08 2.43 -11.38
C MET A 170 16.26 1.46 -11.51
N LEU A 171 16.57 0.71 -10.45
CA LEU A 171 17.67 -0.26 -10.43
C LEU A 171 17.46 -1.38 -11.45
N ASN A 172 16.22 -1.88 -11.57
CA ASN A 172 15.89 -2.89 -12.57
C ASN A 172 16.10 -2.35 -14.00
N ARG A 173 15.57 -1.16 -14.29
CA ARG A 173 15.65 -0.58 -15.63
C ARG A 173 17.06 -0.18 -16.00
N PHE A 174 17.84 0.33 -15.05
CA PHE A 174 19.20 0.78 -15.31
C PHE A 174 20.23 -0.35 -15.39
N PHE A 175 20.14 -1.36 -14.56
CA PHE A 175 21.23 -2.32 -14.36
C PHE A 175 20.83 -3.77 -14.59
N ASN A 176 19.53 -4.07 -14.75
CA ASN A 176 19.02 -5.44 -14.90
C ASN A 176 18.11 -5.61 -16.13
N ASP A 177 18.20 -4.69 -17.10
CA ASP A 177 17.48 -4.71 -18.39
C ASP A 177 15.93 -4.84 -18.26
N GLY A 178 15.36 -4.42 -17.16
CA GLY A 178 13.93 -4.54 -16.89
C GLY A 178 13.42 -5.97 -16.66
N ARG A 179 14.30 -6.95 -16.40
CA ARG A 179 13.96 -8.38 -16.35
C ARG A 179 13.60 -8.93 -14.98
N MET A 180 13.67 -8.11 -13.93
CA MET A 180 13.31 -8.55 -12.59
C MET A 180 11.79 -8.72 -12.47
N ASP A 181 11.39 -9.77 -11.75
CA ASP A 181 10.02 -9.95 -11.32
C ASP A 181 9.64 -8.93 -10.24
N THR A 182 8.41 -8.43 -10.29
CA THR A 182 7.86 -7.51 -9.30
C THR A 182 7.73 -8.14 -7.90
N VAL A 183 7.61 -9.47 -7.81
CA VAL A 183 7.67 -10.21 -6.54
C VAL A 183 9.06 -10.06 -5.89
N ALA A 184 10.13 -10.07 -6.68
CA ALA A 184 11.48 -9.82 -6.17
C ALA A 184 11.62 -8.42 -5.57
N TYR A 185 10.99 -7.40 -6.15
CA TYR A 185 10.96 -6.05 -5.56
C TYR A 185 10.38 -6.08 -4.15
N ALA A 186 9.23 -6.74 -3.97
CA ALA A 186 8.55 -6.82 -2.69
C ALA A 186 9.42 -7.50 -1.62
N HIS A 187 10.10 -8.58 -1.96
CA HIS A 187 11.02 -9.26 -1.05
C HIS A 187 12.22 -8.39 -0.67
N ILE A 188 12.79 -7.66 -1.63
CA ILE A 188 13.90 -6.73 -1.39
C ILE A 188 13.45 -5.56 -0.50
N GLY A 189 12.26 -4.98 -0.77
CA GLY A 189 11.69 -3.93 0.08
C GLY A 189 11.46 -4.40 1.51
N LYS A 190 10.84 -5.57 1.69
CA LYS A 190 10.67 -6.19 3.01
C LYS A 190 12.01 -6.42 3.74
N TYR A 191 13.03 -6.91 3.03
CA TYR A 191 14.38 -7.06 3.58
C TYR A 191 14.93 -5.73 4.06
N ALA A 192 14.82 -4.67 3.25
CA ALA A 192 15.30 -3.34 3.60
C ALA A 192 14.59 -2.78 4.85
N GLU A 193 13.26 -2.88 4.93
CA GLU A 193 12.50 -2.43 6.11
C GLU A 193 12.87 -3.23 7.37
N ASN A 194 12.96 -4.56 7.28
CA ASN A 194 13.18 -5.41 8.46
C ASN A 194 14.63 -5.38 8.97
N VAL A 195 15.61 -5.30 8.07
CA VAL A 195 17.03 -5.42 8.43
C VAL A 195 17.67 -4.05 8.65
N TYR A 196 17.31 -3.05 7.84
CA TYR A 196 17.94 -1.72 7.85
C TYR A 196 17.10 -0.65 8.52
N TRP A 197 15.77 -0.79 8.54
CA TRP A 197 14.89 0.23 9.11
C TRP A 197 14.23 -0.18 10.43
N ASP A 198 14.44 -1.43 10.87
CA ASP A 198 13.91 -1.99 12.13
C ASP A 198 12.38 -1.95 12.20
N LYS A 199 11.71 -2.09 11.04
CA LYS A 199 10.26 -2.12 10.90
C LYS A 199 9.83 -3.53 10.51
N ALA A 200 9.07 -4.20 11.38
CA ALA A 200 8.53 -5.52 11.09
C ALA A 200 7.40 -5.42 10.06
N SER A 201 7.74 -5.55 8.78
CA SER A 201 6.80 -5.42 7.65
C SER A 201 6.44 -6.79 7.05
N GLY A 202 5.18 -6.90 6.57
CA GLY A 202 4.72 -7.95 5.68
C GLY A 202 5.20 -7.74 4.24
N LEU A 203 4.50 -8.35 3.28
CA LEU A 203 4.77 -8.19 1.84
C LEU A 203 3.65 -7.45 1.10
N LEU A 204 2.51 -7.23 1.75
CA LEU A 204 1.32 -6.65 1.13
C LEU A 204 1.61 -5.30 0.48
N ASP A 205 2.24 -4.39 1.22
CA ASP A 205 2.47 -3.01 0.80
C ASP A 205 3.35 -2.94 -0.44
N GLN A 206 4.50 -3.60 -0.37
CA GLN A 206 5.46 -3.64 -1.47
C GLN A 206 4.88 -4.36 -2.69
N MET A 207 4.18 -5.47 -2.48
CA MET A 207 3.59 -6.26 -3.57
C MET A 207 2.54 -5.44 -4.33
N ALA A 208 1.63 -4.79 -3.60
CA ALA A 208 0.59 -3.97 -4.23
C ALA A 208 1.19 -2.76 -4.98
N CYS A 209 2.20 -2.08 -4.42
CA CYS A 209 2.89 -0.98 -5.12
C CYS A 209 3.69 -1.46 -6.34
N ALA A 210 4.25 -2.68 -6.30
CA ALA A 210 5.08 -3.20 -7.38
C ALA A 210 4.27 -3.71 -8.58
N VAL A 211 3.20 -4.47 -8.33
CA VAL A 211 2.44 -5.20 -9.37
C VAL A 211 1.48 -4.30 -10.14
N GLY A 212 0.74 -3.46 -9.46
CA GLY A 212 -0.28 -2.60 -10.10
C GLY A 212 -1.67 -3.23 -10.20
N GLY A 213 -2.65 -2.39 -10.51
CA GLY A 213 -4.03 -2.82 -10.62
C GLY A 213 -4.64 -3.29 -9.30
N LEU A 214 -5.64 -4.13 -9.42
CA LEU A 214 -6.27 -4.83 -8.32
C LEU A 214 -5.64 -6.22 -8.22
N ILE A 215 -5.12 -6.60 -7.05
CA ILE A 215 -4.46 -7.89 -6.84
C ILE A 215 -5.03 -8.62 -5.63
N THR A 216 -5.14 -9.93 -5.74
CA THR A 216 -5.28 -10.81 -4.58
C THR A 216 -3.96 -11.52 -4.31
N ILE A 217 -3.62 -11.68 -3.04
CA ILE A 217 -2.39 -12.34 -2.61
C ILE A 217 -2.76 -13.43 -1.61
N ASP A 218 -2.31 -14.65 -1.86
CA ASP A 218 -2.39 -15.77 -0.92
C ASP A 218 -0.99 -16.00 -0.31
N PHE A 219 -0.89 -15.77 0.99
CA PHE A 219 0.35 -15.88 1.75
C PHE A 219 0.57 -17.28 2.37
N LEU A 220 -0.16 -18.30 1.93
CA LEU A 220 0.01 -19.66 2.47
C LEU A 220 1.49 -20.11 2.45
N GLU A 221 2.19 -19.74 1.35
CA GLU A 221 3.64 -19.93 1.20
C GLU A 221 4.33 -18.54 1.17
N PRO A 222 4.73 -17.98 2.32
CA PRO A 222 5.24 -16.59 2.37
C PRO A 222 6.53 -16.34 1.60
N ALA A 223 7.32 -17.38 1.33
CA ALA A 223 8.52 -17.28 0.49
C ALA A 223 8.20 -17.19 -1.01
N ALA A 224 7.02 -17.67 -1.42
CA ALA A 224 6.52 -17.66 -2.79
C ALA A 224 5.00 -17.41 -2.80
N PRO A 225 4.54 -16.22 -2.39
CA PRO A 225 3.12 -15.92 -2.32
C PRO A 225 2.48 -15.99 -3.71
N LYS A 226 1.26 -16.49 -3.77
CA LYS A 226 0.51 -16.50 -5.03
C LYS A 226 -0.15 -15.15 -5.23
N VAL A 227 0.25 -14.45 -6.28
CA VAL A 227 -0.29 -13.14 -6.66
C VAL A 227 -1.12 -13.32 -7.92
N GLU A 228 -2.34 -12.84 -7.89
CA GLU A 228 -3.23 -12.81 -9.06
C GLU A 228 -3.74 -11.40 -9.25
N GLN A 229 -3.54 -10.85 -10.45
CA GLN A 229 -4.12 -9.57 -10.85
C GLN A 229 -5.56 -9.80 -11.31
N ILE A 230 -6.48 -9.01 -10.77
CA ILE A 230 -7.90 -9.09 -11.09
C ILE A 230 -8.20 -8.06 -12.17
N ASP A 231 -8.63 -8.53 -13.33
CA ASP A 231 -9.08 -7.66 -14.42
C ASP A 231 -10.46 -7.11 -14.08
N PHE A 232 -10.49 -5.92 -13.48
CA PHE A 232 -11.72 -5.25 -13.07
C PHE A 232 -11.59 -3.74 -13.15
N ASP A 233 -12.48 -3.10 -13.88
CA ASP A 233 -12.54 -1.65 -14.00
C ASP A 233 -13.50 -1.04 -12.99
N PHE A 234 -12.96 -0.49 -11.89
CA PHE A 234 -13.75 0.24 -10.89
C PHE A 234 -14.42 1.49 -11.45
N ALA A 235 -13.79 2.16 -12.41
CA ALA A 235 -14.36 3.38 -13.00
C ALA A 235 -15.69 3.08 -13.71
N SER A 236 -15.79 1.91 -14.35
CA SER A 236 -17.02 1.46 -15.02
C SER A 236 -18.20 1.23 -14.05
N GLN A 237 -17.93 1.02 -12.77
CA GLN A 237 -18.95 0.82 -11.73
C GLN A 237 -19.53 2.14 -11.20
N ASN A 238 -19.06 3.28 -11.70
CA ASN A 238 -19.49 4.60 -11.24
C ASN A 238 -19.35 4.79 -9.71
N HIS A 239 -18.29 4.22 -9.12
CA HIS A 239 -17.96 4.33 -7.71
C HIS A 239 -16.56 4.90 -7.52
N SER A 240 -16.35 5.58 -6.42
CA SER A 240 -15.05 6.06 -5.95
C SER A 240 -14.68 5.43 -4.62
N LEU A 241 -13.39 5.25 -4.44
CA LEU A 241 -12.78 4.90 -3.17
C LEU A 241 -12.39 6.19 -2.43
N ILE A 242 -12.84 6.32 -1.20
CA ILE A 242 -12.53 7.48 -0.36
C ILE A 242 -11.80 6.98 0.89
N ILE A 243 -10.62 7.55 1.16
CA ILE A 243 -9.89 7.34 2.42
C ILE A 243 -10.12 8.56 3.30
N VAL A 244 -10.50 8.33 4.55
CA VAL A 244 -10.74 9.40 5.52
C VAL A 244 -9.75 9.30 6.66
N GLN A 245 -8.94 10.34 6.86
CA GLN A 245 -8.04 10.46 8.00
C GLN A 245 -8.83 10.84 9.26
N THR A 246 -8.53 10.16 10.37
CA THR A 246 -9.23 10.35 11.65
C THR A 246 -8.43 11.17 12.67
N GLY A 247 -7.36 11.82 12.23
CA GLY A 247 -6.65 12.90 12.94
C GLY A 247 -5.55 12.46 13.91
N LYS A 248 -5.34 11.18 14.19
CA LYS A 248 -4.24 10.72 15.06
C LYS A 248 -3.34 9.69 14.39
N GLY A 249 -2.03 9.84 14.62
CA GLY A 249 -0.99 8.91 14.15
C GLY A 249 -0.82 7.70 15.05
N HIS A 250 -0.03 6.75 14.57
CA HIS A 250 0.15 5.41 15.16
C HIS A 250 1.25 5.29 16.22
N ALA A 251 1.93 6.39 16.60
CA ALA A 251 3.21 6.35 17.32
C ALA A 251 3.19 5.55 18.64
N ASP A 252 2.05 5.53 19.36
CA ASP A 252 1.95 4.90 20.69
C ASP A 252 1.16 3.58 20.69
N LEU A 253 0.83 3.02 19.50
CA LEU A 253 -0.08 1.87 19.36
C LEU A 253 0.63 0.55 18.97
N SER A 254 1.96 0.51 19.06
CA SER A 254 2.76 -0.68 18.69
C SER A 254 2.34 -1.95 19.43
N ALA A 255 1.92 -1.82 20.70
CA ALA A 255 1.43 -2.94 21.50
C ALA A 255 0.08 -3.47 20.97
N ASP A 256 -0.84 -2.57 20.60
CA ASP A 256 -2.14 -2.93 20.03
C ASP A 256 -1.95 -3.65 18.68
N TYR A 257 -1.12 -3.11 17.78
CA TYR A 257 -0.77 -3.74 16.50
C TYR A 257 -0.18 -5.13 16.68
N SER A 258 0.83 -5.25 17.53
CA SER A 258 1.51 -6.53 17.79
C SER A 258 0.58 -7.54 18.45
N SER A 259 -0.43 -7.11 19.20
CA SER A 259 -1.39 -7.99 19.86
C SER A 259 -2.20 -8.80 18.85
N VAL A 260 -2.53 -8.24 17.67
CA VAL A 260 -3.38 -8.89 16.66
C VAL A 260 -2.76 -10.19 16.16
N PRO A 261 -1.59 -10.17 15.48
CA PRO A 261 -0.98 -11.42 15.01
C PRO A 261 -0.58 -12.34 16.16
N ASN A 262 -0.14 -11.80 17.30
CA ASN A 262 0.30 -12.62 18.43
C ASN A 262 -0.84 -13.40 19.06
N GLU A 263 -2.03 -12.81 19.16
CA GLU A 263 -3.21 -13.51 19.71
C GLU A 263 -3.73 -14.57 18.75
N MET A 264 -3.72 -14.34 17.43
CA MET A 264 -4.03 -15.37 16.44
C MET A 264 -3.04 -16.54 16.54
N LYS A 265 -1.73 -16.24 16.61
CA LYS A 265 -0.68 -17.27 16.79
C LYS A 265 -0.80 -18.05 18.09
N LYS A 266 -1.32 -17.46 19.19
CA LYS A 266 -1.61 -18.21 20.41
C LYS A 266 -2.62 -19.33 20.16
N VAL A 267 -3.66 -19.07 19.36
CA VAL A 267 -4.65 -20.12 18.99
C VAL A 267 -3.99 -21.23 18.19
N ALA A 268 -3.14 -20.88 17.20
CA ALA A 268 -2.39 -21.88 16.44
C ALA A 268 -1.48 -22.74 17.34
N ARG A 269 -0.80 -22.13 18.31
CA ARG A 269 0.09 -22.81 19.26
C ARG A 269 -0.63 -23.80 20.16
N PHE A 270 -1.90 -23.61 20.46
CA PHE A 270 -2.71 -24.60 21.17
C PHE A 270 -2.72 -25.94 20.43
N PHE A 271 -2.65 -25.94 19.11
CA PHE A 271 -2.57 -27.12 18.24
C PHE A 271 -1.14 -27.50 17.87
N GLY A 272 -0.11 -26.89 18.48
CA GLY A 272 1.30 -27.13 18.14
C GLY A 272 1.70 -26.56 16.77
N LYS A 273 0.98 -25.52 16.30
CA LYS A 273 1.19 -24.82 15.03
C LYS A 273 1.70 -23.41 15.25
N GLU A 274 2.29 -22.81 14.20
CA GLU A 274 2.85 -21.45 14.28
C GLU A 274 1.86 -20.36 13.86
N VAL A 275 0.99 -20.66 12.88
CA VAL A 275 0.06 -19.69 12.28
C VAL A 275 -1.34 -20.29 12.08
N CYS A 276 -2.35 -19.44 12.02
CA CYS A 276 -3.74 -19.88 11.86
C CYS A 276 -4.01 -20.60 10.54
N ALA A 277 -3.25 -20.34 9.48
CA ALA A 277 -3.38 -21.08 8.21
C ALA A 277 -3.09 -22.60 8.33
N GLU A 278 -2.38 -23.03 9.38
CA GLU A 278 -2.10 -24.44 9.64
C GLU A 278 -3.19 -25.14 10.49
N VAL A 279 -4.25 -24.42 10.85
CA VAL A 279 -5.36 -24.89 11.69
C VAL A 279 -6.65 -24.71 10.92
N THR A 280 -7.66 -25.53 11.19
CA THR A 280 -8.99 -25.35 10.60
C THR A 280 -9.93 -24.60 11.55
N GLU A 281 -10.88 -23.86 11.00
CA GLU A 281 -11.93 -23.20 11.79
C GLU A 281 -12.69 -24.21 12.67
N GLN A 282 -13.01 -25.39 12.13
CA GLN A 282 -13.71 -26.44 12.86
C GLN A 282 -12.93 -26.93 14.07
N GLN A 283 -11.60 -27.09 13.96
CA GLN A 283 -10.75 -27.42 15.10
C GLN A 283 -10.85 -26.36 16.21
N VAL A 284 -10.90 -25.07 15.84
CA VAL A 284 -11.04 -23.99 16.83
C VAL A 284 -12.42 -24.04 17.49
N ILE A 285 -13.49 -24.26 16.73
CA ILE A 285 -14.86 -24.36 17.25
C ILE A 285 -15.01 -25.54 18.21
N ASP A 286 -14.48 -26.73 17.82
CA ASP A 286 -14.60 -27.95 18.63
C ASP A 286 -13.84 -27.89 19.96
N ASN A 287 -12.80 -27.04 20.05
CA ASN A 287 -11.96 -26.89 21.25
C ASN A 287 -12.08 -25.50 21.90
N ILE A 288 -13.21 -24.81 21.68
CA ILE A 288 -13.34 -23.40 22.06
C ILE A 288 -13.16 -23.11 23.55
N GLN A 289 -13.61 -24.03 24.42
CA GLN A 289 -13.49 -23.88 25.88
C GLN A 289 -12.05 -23.95 26.34
N GLU A 290 -11.30 -24.93 25.83
CA GLU A 290 -9.88 -25.16 26.14
C GLU A 290 -9.02 -24.02 25.58
N ILE A 291 -9.31 -23.56 24.36
CA ILE A 291 -8.60 -22.44 23.75
C ILE A 291 -8.86 -21.13 24.51
N ARG A 292 -10.09 -20.88 24.96
CA ARG A 292 -10.41 -19.72 25.80
C ARG A 292 -9.60 -19.71 27.09
N ALA A 293 -9.46 -20.87 27.74
CA ALA A 293 -8.66 -21.02 28.96
C ALA A 293 -7.15 -20.82 28.68
N PHE A 294 -6.65 -21.26 27.52
CA PHE A 294 -5.24 -21.17 27.14
C PHE A 294 -4.85 -19.80 26.59
N ALA A 295 -5.62 -19.24 25.64
CA ALA A 295 -5.27 -18.07 24.85
C ALA A 295 -6.09 -16.81 25.17
N GLY A 296 -7.25 -16.98 25.83
CA GLY A 296 -8.20 -15.91 26.13
C GLY A 296 -9.24 -15.68 25.03
N ASP A 297 -10.34 -15.04 25.39
CA ASP A 297 -11.52 -14.85 24.54
C ASP A 297 -11.22 -14.05 23.25
N ARG A 298 -10.47 -12.96 23.36
CA ARG A 298 -10.14 -12.11 22.22
C ARG A 298 -9.27 -12.87 21.19
N SER A 299 -8.38 -13.74 21.62
CA SER A 299 -7.58 -14.59 20.72
C SER A 299 -8.46 -15.51 19.88
N VAL A 300 -9.51 -16.10 20.48
CA VAL A 300 -10.48 -16.92 19.76
C VAL A 300 -11.24 -16.09 18.73
N MET A 301 -11.76 -14.92 19.10
CA MET A 301 -12.48 -14.04 18.17
C MET A 301 -11.59 -13.62 16.99
N ARG A 302 -10.32 -13.28 17.24
CA ARG A 302 -9.35 -12.92 16.21
C ARG A 302 -9.03 -14.09 15.28
N ALA A 303 -8.95 -15.31 15.80
CA ALA A 303 -8.78 -16.52 14.96
C ALA A 303 -10.02 -16.77 14.09
N LEU A 304 -11.23 -16.64 14.62
CA LEU A 304 -12.47 -16.74 13.85
C LEU A 304 -12.56 -15.66 12.77
N HIS A 305 -12.13 -14.41 13.09
CA HIS A 305 -12.00 -13.38 12.09
C HIS A 305 -11.08 -13.82 10.93
N PHE A 306 -9.90 -14.40 11.25
CA PHE A 306 -8.94 -14.86 10.24
C PHE A 306 -9.58 -15.84 9.25
N PHE A 307 -10.30 -16.85 9.71
CA PHE A 307 -10.91 -17.85 8.83
C PHE A 307 -12.00 -17.24 7.95
N GLU A 308 -12.89 -16.46 8.55
CA GLU A 308 -13.99 -15.84 7.82
C GLU A 308 -13.53 -14.72 6.88
N GLU A 309 -12.47 -13.99 7.24
CA GLU A 309 -11.91 -12.95 6.36
C GLU A 309 -11.26 -13.56 5.11
N ASN A 310 -10.58 -14.69 5.22
CA ASN A 310 -10.08 -15.43 4.06
C ASN A 310 -11.21 -15.83 3.10
N LYS A 311 -12.34 -16.32 3.63
CA LYS A 311 -13.53 -16.66 2.82
C LYS A 311 -14.13 -15.42 2.16
N ARG A 312 -14.14 -14.27 2.86
CA ARG A 312 -14.61 -12.98 2.29
C ARG A 312 -13.74 -12.53 1.14
N VAL A 313 -12.41 -12.56 1.28
CA VAL A 313 -11.50 -12.25 0.19
C VAL A 313 -11.78 -13.12 -1.05
N GLU A 314 -11.96 -14.43 -0.87
CA GLU A 314 -12.33 -15.34 -1.98
C GLU A 314 -13.67 -14.96 -2.62
N ALA A 315 -14.67 -14.65 -1.80
CA ALA A 315 -15.99 -14.23 -2.28
C ALA A 315 -15.95 -12.88 -3.02
N GLU A 316 -15.15 -11.93 -2.55
CA GLU A 316 -14.92 -10.63 -3.19
C GLU A 316 -14.25 -10.79 -4.54
N VAL A 317 -13.18 -11.60 -4.62
CA VAL A 317 -12.51 -11.93 -5.89
C VAL A 317 -13.46 -12.57 -6.87
N ALA A 318 -14.26 -13.55 -6.45
CA ALA A 318 -15.26 -14.20 -7.28
C ALA A 318 -16.34 -13.20 -7.75
N ALA A 319 -16.82 -12.35 -6.84
CA ALA A 319 -17.82 -11.33 -7.17
C ALA A 319 -17.33 -10.33 -8.23
N LEU A 320 -16.06 -9.88 -8.11
CA LEU A 320 -15.44 -8.98 -9.09
C LEU A 320 -15.29 -9.66 -10.47
N LYS A 321 -14.77 -10.89 -10.52
CA LYS A 321 -14.60 -11.65 -11.76
C LYS A 321 -15.92 -11.95 -12.47
N GLU A 322 -16.98 -12.09 -11.72
CA GLU A 322 -18.34 -12.38 -12.24
C GLU A 322 -19.19 -11.12 -12.45
N GLY A 323 -18.65 -9.93 -12.20
CA GLY A 323 -19.37 -8.65 -12.36
C GLY A 323 -20.48 -8.41 -11.32
N ARG A 324 -20.46 -9.13 -10.18
CA ARG A 324 -21.45 -9.02 -9.09
C ARG A 324 -21.01 -7.95 -8.08
N PHE A 325 -20.94 -6.70 -8.53
CA PHE A 325 -20.40 -5.60 -7.74
C PHE A 325 -21.18 -5.31 -6.44
N ALA A 326 -22.49 -5.54 -6.42
CA ALA A 326 -23.30 -5.41 -5.20
C ALA A 326 -22.88 -6.43 -4.12
N ASP A 327 -22.56 -7.67 -4.52
CA ASP A 327 -22.06 -8.70 -3.61
C ASP A 327 -20.67 -8.35 -3.07
N PHE A 328 -19.83 -7.76 -3.92
CA PHE A 328 -18.53 -7.23 -3.50
C PHE A 328 -18.69 -6.16 -2.40
N LEU A 329 -19.55 -5.15 -2.59
CA LEU A 329 -19.81 -4.11 -1.59
C LEU A 329 -20.40 -4.69 -0.28
N ALA A 330 -21.27 -5.69 -0.38
CA ALA A 330 -21.81 -6.39 0.79
C ALA A 330 -20.69 -7.10 1.59
N ASN A 331 -19.72 -7.72 0.91
CA ASN A 331 -18.57 -8.35 1.57
C ASN A 331 -17.62 -7.31 2.20
N ILE A 332 -17.39 -6.15 1.58
CA ILE A 332 -16.66 -5.03 2.20
C ILE A 332 -17.31 -4.61 3.53
N THR A 333 -18.64 -4.46 3.54
CA THR A 333 -19.37 -4.15 4.78
C THR A 333 -19.25 -5.27 5.81
N ALA A 334 -19.32 -6.53 5.40
CA ALA A 334 -19.14 -7.69 6.28
C ALA A 334 -17.74 -7.77 6.86
N SER A 335 -16.69 -7.45 6.07
CA SER A 335 -15.29 -7.31 6.53
C SER A 335 -15.17 -6.21 7.59
N GLY A 336 -15.76 -5.03 7.36
CA GLY A 336 -15.82 -3.95 8.33
C GLY A 336 -16.47 -4.37 9.66
N ASN A 337 -17.61 -5.04 9.58
CA ASN A 337 -18.30 -5.60 10.74
C ASN A 337 -17.46 -6.64 11.50
N SER A 338 -16.71 -7.48 10.79
CA SER A 338 -15.82 -8.47 11.39
C SER A 338 -14.62 -7.78 12.07
N SER A 339 -14.05 -6.76 11.45
CA SER A 339 -12.98 -5.95 12.04
C SER A 339 -13.45 -5.29 13.34
N TRP A 340 -14.66 -4.75 13.36
CA TRP A 340 -15.26 -4.13 14.54
C TRP A 340 -15.53 -5.13 15.67
N LYS A 341 -16.20 -6.24 15.36
CA LYS A 341 -16.76 -7.15 16.38
C LYS A 341 -15.77 -8.22 16.82
N TRP A 342 -14.99 -8.79 15.88
CA TRP A 342 -14.15 -9.97 16.12
C TRP A 342 -12.65 -9.64 16.18
N LEU A 343 -12.14 -8.88 15.22
CA LEU A 343 -10.75 -8.45 15.23
C LEU A 343 -10.48 -7.39 16.31
N GLN A 344 -11.44 -6.49 16.52
CA GLN A 344 -11.39 -5.41 17.51
C GLN A 344 -10.18 -4.50 17.31
N ASN A 345 -10.00 -4.01 16.08
CA ASN A 345 -8.96 -3.07 15.72
C ASN A 345 -9.50 -1.68 15.30
N CYS A 346 -10.82 -1.43 15.44
CA CYS A 346 -11.41 -0.12 15.15
C CYS A 346 -11.24 0.88 16.31
N TYR A 347 -10.77 0.44 17.45
CA TYR A 347 -10.56 1.25 18.65
C TYR A 347 -9.44 0.68 19.52
N THR A 348 -8.83 1.53 20.33
CA THR A 348 -7.91 1.09 21.38
C THR A 348 -8.58 1.09 22.74
N THR A 349 -8.25 0.13 23.59
CA THR A 349 -8.67 0.10 25.00
C THR A 349 -7.75 0.94 25.90
N ALA A 350 -6.60 1.39 25.39
CA ALA A 350 -5.66 2.21 26.12
C ALA A 350 -6.15 3.65 26.30
N SER A 351 -6.98 4.17 25.37
CA SER A 351 -7.56 5.50 25.44
C SER A 351 -9.01 5.49 24.95
N VAL A 352 -9.95 5.48 25.86
CA VAL A 352 -11.39 5.52 25.55
C VAL A 352 -11.87 6.87 25.00
N GLN A 353 -11.05 7.91 25.12
CA GLN A 353 -11.36 9.26 24.63
C GLN A 353 -10.88 9.49 23.18
N GLU A 354 -10.08 8.59 22.64
CA GLU A 354 -9.45 8.72 21.32
C GLU A 354 -9.99 7.66 20.38
N GLN A 355 -11.21 7.85 19.90
CA GLN A 355 -11.96 6.90 19.10
C GLN A 355 -12.27 7.43 17.68
N GLY A 356 -11.30 8.10 17.06
CA GLY A 356 -11.46 8.76 15.74
C GLY A 356 -11.96 7.83 14.65
N ILE A 357 -11.40 6.62 14.53
CA ILE A 357 -11.86 5.58 13.57
C ILE A 357 -13.34 5.24 13.84
N SER A 358 -13.70 5.00 15.09
CA SER A 358 -15.07 4.62 15.47
C SER A 358 -16.06 5.70 15.11
N ILE A 359 -15.70 6.98 15.33
CA ILE A 359 -16.54 8.13 14.98
C ILE A 359 -16.68 8.22 13.45
N ALA A 360 -15.57 8.14 12.72
CA ALA A 360 -15.60 8.22 11.25
C ALA A 360 -16.42 7.08 10.62
N LEU A 361 -16.29 5.84 11.13
CA LEU A 361 -17.13 4.70 10.70
C LEU A 361 -18.61 4.95 11.01
N ALA A 362 -18.94 5.36 12.22
CA ALA A 362 -20.34 5.62 12.61
C ALA A 362 -20.99 6.68 11.71
N LEU A 363 -20.30 7.80 11.45
CA LEU A 363 -20.78 8.85 10.56
C LEU A 363 -20.95 8.35 9.13
N THR A 364 -20.00 7.58 8.63
CA THR A 364 -20.06 7.00 7.27
C THR A 364 -21.20 5.99 7.15
N GLU A 365 -21.41 5.15 8.15
CA GLU A 365 -22.53 4.21 8.20
C GLU A 365 -23.89 4.93 8.22
N LEU A 366 -24.01 6.03 8.98
CA LEU A 366 -25.23 6.88 8.98
C LEU A 366 -25.49 7.47 7.60
N PHE A 367 -24.46 8.00 6.92
CA PHE A 367 -24.58 8.53 5.58
C PHE A 367 -24.99 7.44 4.57
N ILE A 368 -24.33 6.27 4.60
CA ILE A 368 -24.68 5.11 3.75
C ILE A 368 -26.11 4.64 4.02
N ALA A 369 -26.54 4.60 5.29
CA ALA A 369 -27.89 4.19 5.65
C ALA A 369 -28.96 5.19 5.15
N GLU A 370 -28.68 6.49 5.13
CA GLU A 370 -29.56 7.51 4.54
C GLU A 370 -29.65 7.35 3.02
N LYS A 371 -28.51 7.18 2.33
CA LYS A 371 -28.45 7.07 0.86
C LYS A 371 -28.82 5.66 0.35
N GLN A 372 -28.83 4.64 1.21
CA GLN A 372 -29.05 3.22 0.88
C GLN A 372 -28.07 2.67 -0.18
N ARG A 373 -26.86 3.25 -0.26
CA ARG A 373 -25.84 2.91 -1.26
C ARG A 373 -24.43 3.11 -0.69
N GLY A 374 -23.52 2.17 -0.99
CA GLY A 374 -22.11 2.24 -0.61
C GLY A 374 -21.72 1.18 0.41
N ALA A 375 -20.44 1.18 0.76
CA ALA A 375 -19.85 0.32 1.78
C ALA A 375 -18.73 1.07 2.49
N CYS A 376 -18.42 0.71 3.73
CA CYS A 376 -17.26 1.24 4.45
C CYS A 376 -16.65 0.21 5.39
N ARG A 377 -15.39 0.42 5.70
CA ARG A 377 -14.66 -0.36 6.70
C ARG A 377 -13.45 0.40 7.22
N ILE A 378 -12.87 -0.10 8.28
CA ILE A 378 -11.53 0.29 8.70
C ILE A 378 -10.52 -0.03 7.57
N HIS A 379 -9.48 0.77 7.44
CA HIS A 379 -8.42 0.57 6.45
C HIS A 379 -7.05 0.42 7.12
N GLY A 380 -6.27 -0.57 6.66
CA GLY A 380 -4.95 -0.88 7.22
C GLY A 380 -5.01 -1.46 8.63
N GLY A 381 -3.98 -1.23 9.43
CA GLY A 381 -3.79 -1.88 10.73
C GLY A 381 -4.83 -1.52 11.80
N GLY A 382 -5.50 -0.39 11.70
CA GLY A 382 -6.52 0.03 12.65
C GLY A 382 -5.99 0.74 13.89
N PHE A 383 -6.77 0.73 14.97
CA PHE A 383 -6.57 1.41 16.25
C PHE A 383 -6.48 2.93 16.15
N ALA A 384 -5.86 3.47 15.13
CA ALA A 384 -5.83 4.86 14.69
C ALA A 384 -5.62 4.91 13.17
N GLY A 385 -5.62 6.08 12.57
CA GLY A 385 -5.29 6.30 11.16
C GLY A 385 -6.50 6.57 10.29
N VAL A 386 -6.96 5.61 9.49
CA VAL A 386 -7.91 5.88 8.41
C VAL A 386 -9.02 4.84 8.29
N ILE A 387 -10.13 5.26 7.68
CA ILE A 387 -11.19 4.39 7.19
C ILE A 387 -11.26 4.46 5.66
N MET A 388 -11.90 3.48 5.05
CA MET A 388 -12.22 3.43 3.64
C MET A 388 -13.73 3.44 3.45
N ALA A 389 -14.21 4.25 2.50
CA ALA A 389 -15.57 4.20 1.99
C ALA A 389 -15.56 3.96 0.47
N MET A 390 -16.50 3.18 -0.04
CA MET A 390 -16.78 2.98 -1.46
C MET A 390 -18.16 3.50 -1.75
N LEU A 391 -18.27 4.59 -2.49
CA LEU A 391 -19.51 5.32 -2.71
C LEU A 391 -19.75 5.58 -4.21
N PRO A 392 -21.04 5.58 -4.66
CA PRO A 392 -21.38 6.05 -6.00
C PRO A 392 -20.90 7.47 -6.24
N ASN A 393 -20.38 7.75 -7.44
CA ASN A 393 -19.77 9.03 -7.79
C ASN A 393 -20.70 10.25 -7.60
N ASP A 394 -22.01 10.05 -7.77
CA ASP A 394 -23.03 11.11 -7.64
C ASP A 394 -23.26 11.61 -6.20
N ILE A 395 -22.75 10.89 -5.19
CA ILE A 395 -22.86 11.29 -3.78
C ILE A 395 -21.50 11.54 -3.10
N VAL A 396 -20.39 11.40 -3.82
CA VAL A 396 -19.04 11.51 -3.23
C VAL A 396 -18.77 12.91 -2.70
N ASP A 397 -19.08 13.95 -3.47
CA ASP A 397 -18.79 15.33 -3.05
C ASP A 397 -19.61 15.71 -1.81
N GLU A 398 -20.89 15.32 -1.76
CA GLU A 398 -21.75 15.49 -0.57
C GLU A 398 -21.17 14.73 0.64
N TYR A 399 -20.66 13.52 0.44
CA TYR A 399 -20.02 12.76 1.50
C TYR A 399 -18.72 13.41 2.00
N ILE A 400 -17.89 13.92 1.10
CA ILE A 400 -16.64 14.61 1.48
C ILE A 400 -16.97 15.83 2.34
N ASP A 401 -17.90 16.67 1.92
CA ASP A 401 -18.34 17.83 2.71
C ASP A 401 -18.89 17.41 4.08
N TYR A 402 -19.69 16.36 4.13
CA TYR A 402 -20.26 15.82 5.35
C TYR A 402 -19.20 15.31 6.34
N ILE A 403 -18.26 14.49 5.86
CA ILE A 403 -17.26 13.86 6.73
C ILE A 403 -16.18 14.85 7.16
N GLU A 404 -15.77 15.77 6.30
CA GLU A 404 -14.80 16.81 6.61
C GLU A 404 -15.33 17.84 7.62
N HIS A 405 -16.63 18.05 7.67
CA HIS A 405 -17.23 18.86 8.72
C HIS A 405 -16.93 18.29 10.12
N ALA A 406 -16.85 16.97 10.26
CA ALA A 406 -16.58 16.29 11.51
C ALA A 406 -15.11 15.97 11.75
N MET A 407 -14.38 15.55 10.69
CA MET A 407 -12.99 15.08 10.80
C MET A 407 -11.97 16.19 10.53
N GLY A 408 -12.40 17.33 9.97
CA GLY A 408 -11.56 18.46 9.59
C GLY A 408 -11.38 18.58 8.08
N ALA A 409 -11.24 19.81 7.59
CA ALA A 409 -11.05 20.09 6.18
C ALA A 409 -9.79 19.39 5.64
N GLY A 410 -9.89 18.76 4.47
CA GLY A 410 -8.81 18.04 3.82
C GLY A 410 -8.52 16.66 4.45
N SER A 411 -9.46 16.11 5.24
CA SER A 411 -9.31 14.77 5.81
C SER A 411 -9.78 13.64 4.88
N ALA A 412 -10.55 13.95 3.84
CA ALA A 412 -11.11 12.98 2.91
C ALA A 412 -10.40 13.03 1.55
N TYR A 413 -9.92 11.89 1.07
CA TYR A 413 -9.18 11.78 -0.20
C TYR A 413 -9.90 10.84 -1.14
N ARG A 414 -10.32 11.36 -2.30
CA ARG A 414 -10.85 10.56 -3.38
C ARG A 414 -9.71 9.89 -4.14
N MET A 415 -9.78 8.59 -4.29
CA MET A 415 -8.78 7.76 -4.96
C MET A 415 -9.40 6.90 -6.04
N SER A 416 -8.57 6.47 -6.99
CA SER A 416 -8.91 5.47 -8.00
C SER A 416 -7.84 4.39 -8.05
N ILE A 417 -8.22 3.20 -8.54
CA ILE A 417 -7.29 2.11 -8.80
C ILE A 417 -6.62 2.38 -10.14
N ARG A 418 -5.28 2.37 -10.18
CA ARG A 418 -4.52 2.52 -11.40
C ARG A 418 -3.97 1.17 -11.90
N PRO A 419 -3.90 0.91 -13.21
CA PRO A 419 -3.52 -0.40 -13.75
C PRO A 419 -2.02 -0.73 -13.58
N TYR A 420 -1.17 0.28 -13.42
CA TYR A 420 0.29 0.12 -13.37
C TYR A 420 0.83 0.20 -11.95
N GLY A 421 1.72 -0.72 -11.59
CA GLY A 421 2.56 -0.66 -10.41
C GLY A 421 3.77 0.25 -10.59
N ALA A 422 4.91 -0.16 -10.05
CA ALA A 422 6.17 0.56 -10.21
C ALA A 422 6.72 0.36 -11.62
N VAL A 423 6.82 1.45 -12.40
CA VAL A 423 7.15 1.41 -13.83
C VAL A 423 8.16 2.48 -14.23
N CYS A 424 8.92 2.20 -15.29
CA CYS A 424 9.56 3.22 -16.10
C CYS A 424 8.52 3.80 -17.07
N VAL A 425 8.17 5.07 -16.90
CA VAL A 425 7.08 5.73 -17.65
C VAL A 425 7.42 5.81 -19.15
N ASN A 426 8.71 5.93 -19.51
CA ASN A 426 9.16 5.91 -20.91
C ASN A 426 8.87 4.59 -21.62
N ASP A 427 8.76 3.48 -20.89
CA ASP A 427 8.52 2.15 -21.48
C ASP A 427 7.01 1.91 -21.74
N ILE A 428 6.13 2.74 -21.20
CA ILE A 428 4.67 2.63 -21.35
C ILE A 428 4.04 3.75 -22.19
N ILE A 429 4.74 4.85 -22.46
CA ILE A 429 4.37 5.86 -23.46
C ILE A 429 4.80 5.40 -24.84
#